data_212a22a4ad75d7b69db1f553216c6a28
#
_entry.id   212a22a4ad75d7b69db1f553216c6a28
#
_cell.length_a   1.000
_cell.length_b   1.000
_cell.length_c   1.000
_cell.angle_alpha   90.00
_cell.angle_beta   90.00
_cell.angle_gamma   90.00
#
_symmetry.space_group_name_H-M   'P 1'
#
loop_
_entity.id
_entity.type
_entity.pdbx_description
1 polymer ?
#
loop_
_entity_poly.entity_id
_entity_poly.type
_entity_poly.pdbx_seq_one_letter_code
_entity_poly.pdbx_strand_id
1 'polypeptide(L)'
;MEYRRLGNTGVKVSEISLGSWLTYGGYVAKERAIQSIHKAYELGINFFDTANVYERGEAEKLIGEVLRQYPRESYVLATKVFFPMGEGPNDSGLSRKHIMEQCHDSLKRLGLDYVDLYYCHRYDEETPLEETLRALDDLVRQGKVLYVGVSEWTPAQITEAVHLADKKLLDRLVVNQPVYNMLNRYIEEEIIPVCEQHGVGQVVFSPLAQGVLSGKYKKGAEIPRDSRAAEKNAPTWIERFLNDEALDRVAALNAIAQQEGLTMSQLALAWILRQRNVSSAIIGASRPEQVEENVKASGVTLSSETLQQIEDVLKQ
;
A
#
# COMPACT_ATOMS: atom_id res chain seq x y z
N MET A 1 13.02 -3.64 -12.94
CA MET A 1 11.84 -3.91 -12.08
C MET A 1 11.66 -5.41 -11.96
N GLU A 2 11.69 -5.92 -10.74
CA GLU A 2 11.38 -7.32 -10.44
C GLU A 2 9.90 -7.47 -10.10
N TYR A 3 9.36 -8.70 -10.31
CA TYR A 3 7.94 -8.99 -10.09
C TYR A 3 7.78 -10.19 -9.16
N ARG A 4 6.83 -10.09 -8.23
CA ARG A 4 6.50 -11.15 -7.26
C ARG A 4 5.05 -11.59 -7.40
N ARG A 5 4.76 -12.82 -7.01
CA ARG A 5 3.37 -13.28 -6.91
C ARG A 5 2.65 -12.54 -5.78
N LEU A 6 1.39 -12.21 -6.01
CA LEU A 6 0.51 -11.66 -4.98
C LEU A 6 -0.02 -12.82 -4.12
N GLY A 7 0.63 -13.04 -2.97
CA GLY A 7 0.35 -14.22 -2.17
C GLY A 7 0.47 -15.52 -2.98
N ASN A 8 -0.44 -16.45 -2.75
CA ASN A 8 -0.47 -17.75 -3.43
C ASN A 8 -1.26 -17.74 -4.75
N THR A 9 -1.34 -16.58 -5.43
CA THR A 9 -2.04 -16.44 -6.71
C THR A 9 -1.12 -16.59 -7.90
N GLY A 10 -1.70 -16.64 -9.10
CA GLY A 10 -0.95 -16.60 -10.37
C GLY A 10 -0.53 -15.20 -10.80
N VAL A 11 -1.14 -14.14 -10.23
CA VAL A 11 -0.86 -12.77 -10.65
C VAL A 11 0.50 -12.29 -10.13
N LYS A 12 1.22 -11.56 -10.98
CA LYS A 12 2.51 -10.96 -10.64
C LYS A 12 2.40 -9.45 -10.58
N VAL A 13 2.87 -8.88 -9.48
CA VAL A 13 2.95 -7.44 -9.24
C VAL A 13 4.39 -6.99 -9.11
N SER A 14 4.67 -5.75 -9.51
CA SER A 14 5.99 -5.14 -9.30
C SER A 14 6.31 -5.01 -7.81
N GLU A 15 7.56 -5.23 -7.42
CA GLU A 15 8.03 -5.10 -6.03
C GLU A 15 7.79 -3.70 -5.45
N ILE A 16 7.79 -2.69 -6.31
CA ILE A 16 7.40 -1.32 -5.99
C ILE A 16 6.08 -1.02 -6.70
N SER A 17 5.12 -0.50 -5.98
CA SER A 17 3.82 -0.06 -6.50
C SER A 17 3.56 1.41 -6.20
N LEU A 18 2.69 2.04 -6.98
CA LEU A 18 2.37 3.45 -6.81
C LEU A 18 0.99 3.62 -6.16
N GLY A 19 0.97 4.29 -4.99
CA GLY A 19 -0.23 4.63 -4.25
C GLY A 19 -0.68 6.07 -4.46
N SER A 20 -1.98 6.30 -4.42
CA SER A 20 -2.60 7.61 -4.60
C SER A 20 -2.94 8.33 -3.29
N TRP A 21 -2.78 7.66 -2.13
CA TRP A 21 -3.13 8.23 -0.84
C TRP A 21 -2.31 9.47 -0.51
N LEU A 22 -2.97 10.56 -0.11
CA LEU A 22 -2.42 11.87 0.23
C LEU A 22 -1.70 12.60 -0.93
N THR A 23 -1.62 12.01 -2.10
CA THR A 23 -0.89 12.60 -3.23
C THR A 23 -1.83 13.08 -4.33
N TYR A 24 -2.78 12.25 -4.75
CA TYR A 24 -3.57 12.51 -5.94
C TYR A 24 -4.99 12.98 -5.59
N GLY A 25 -5.42 14.06 -6.25
CA GLY A 25 -6.67 14.76 -5.93
C GLY A 25 -6.58 15.73 -4.75
N GLY A 26 -5.49 15.65 -3.94
CA GLY A 26 -5.22 16.47 -2.77
C GLY A 26 -4.20 17.58 -3.02
N TYR A 27 -3.09 17.58 -2.26
CA TYR A 27 -2.10 18.67 -2.27
C TYR A 27 -1.13 18.65 -3.46
N VAL A 28 -1.02 17.56 -4.20
CA VAL A 28 -0.17 17.46 -5.40
C VAL A 28 -0.94 17.99 -6.61
N ALA A 29 -0.33 18.91 -7.36
CA ALA A 29 -0.92 19.42 -8.60
C ALA A 29 -1.23 18.28 -9.57
N LYS A 30 -2.41 18.33 -10.21
CA LYS A 30 -2.92 17.28 -11.11
C LYS A 30 -1.90 16.85 -12.17
N GLU A 31 -1.21 17.81 -12.76
CA GLU A 31 -0.21 17.58 -13.82
C GLU A 31 0.98 16.75 -13.31
N ARG A 32 1.45 17.01 -12.09
CA ARG A 32 2.54 16.25 -11.47
C ARG A 32 2.11 14.83 -11.10
N ALA A 33 0.87 14.67 -10.62
CA ALA A 33 0.28 13.38 -10.35
C ALA A 33 0.21 12.53 -11.63
N ILE A 34 -0.29 13.09 -12.72
CA ILE A 34 -0.34 12.47 -14.05
C ILE A 34 1.05 12.05 -14.51
N GLN A 35 2.03 12.97 -14.44
CA GLN A 35 3.42 12.66 -14.82
C GLN A 35 4.01 11.52 -13.98
N SER A 36 3.71 11.47 -12.68
CA SER A 36 4.20 10.42 -11.79
C SER A 36 3.59 9.05 -12.12
N ILE A 37 2.30 8.99 -12.51
CA ILE A 37 1.65 7.74 -12.94
C ILE A 37 2.25 7.26 -14.27
N HIS A 38 2.41 8.15 -15.26
CA HIS A 38 3.06 7.79 -16.53
C HIS A 38 4.49 7.29 -16.29
N LYS A 39 5.28 8.01 -15.48
CA LYS A 39 6.65 7.62 -15.16
C LYS A 39 6.70 6.25 -14.44
N ALA A 40 5.78 5.99 -13.54
CA ALA A 40 5.69 4.69 -12.86
C ALA A 40 5.47 3.55 -13.87
N TYR A 41 4.50 3.72 -14.77
CA TYR A 41 4.22 2.74 -15.80
C TYR A 41 5.42 2.51 -16.74
N GLU A 42 6.06 3.60 -17.23
CA GLU A 42 7.25 3.54 -18.07
C GLU A 42 8.43 2.79 -17.42
N LEU A 43 8.58 2.90 -16.10
CA LEU A 43 9.62 2.22 -15.34
C LEU A 43 9.27 0.78 -14.94
N GLY A 44 8.13 0.27 -15.42
CA GLY A 44 7.69 -1.10 -15.22
C GLY A 44 6.92 -1.34 -13.92
N ILE A 45 6.47 -0.30 -13.23
CA ILE A 45 5.47 -0.47 -12.19
C ILE A 45 4.17 -0.90 -12.87
N ASN A 46 3.70 -2.08 -12.52
CA ASN A 46 2.42 -2.60 -13.02
C ASN A 46 1.33 -2.64 -11.95
N PHE A 47 1.60 -2.20 -10.71
CA PHE A 47 0.63 -2.23 -9.63
C PHE A 47 0.36 -0.82 -9.10
N PHE A 48 -0.93 -0.44 -9.12
CA PHE A 48 -1.43 0.87 -8.71
C PHE A 48 -2.49 0.70 -7.61
N ASP A 49 -2.41 1.51 -6.56
CA ASP A 49 -3.28 1.41 -5.38
C ASP A 49 -4.03 2.71 -5.12
N THR A 50 -5.34 2.61 -4.99
CA THR A 50 -6.22 3.71 -4.61
C THR A 50 -7.27 3.26 -3.59
N ALA A 51 -8.23 4.12 -3.25
CA ALA A 51 -9.42 3.81 -2.46
C ALA A 51 -10.55 4.80 -2.76
N ASN A 52 -11.80 4.37 -2.55
CA ASN A 52 -12.97 5.22 -2.74
C ASN A 52 -12.92 6.50 -1.88
N VAL A 53 -12.40 6.39 -0.65
CA VAL A 53 -12.34 7.50 0.31
C VAL A 53 -11.25 8.53 -0.02
N TYR A 54 -10.23 8.18 -0.81
CA TYR A 54 -9.13 9.11 -1.10
C TYR A 54 -9.64 10.30 -1.90
N GLU A 55 -9.58 11.47 -1.25
CA GLU A 55 -10.16 12.73 -1.77
C GLU A 55 -11.61 12.54 -2.28
N ARG A 56 -12.40 11.73 -1.56
CA ARG A 56 -13.80 11.43 -1.88
C ARG A 56 -14.01 10.93 -3.31
N GLY A 57 -13.08 10.09 -3.80
CA GLY A 57 -13.11 9.48 -5.13
C GLY A 57 -12.37 10.24 -6.22
N GLU A 58 -11.84 11.43 -5.96
CA GLU A 58 -11.08 12.19 -6.97
C GLU A 58 -9.76 11.47 -7.32
N ALA A 59 -9.13 10.77 -6.35
CA ALA A 59 -7.96 9.94 -6.62
C ALA A 59 -8.28 8.80 -7.60
N GLU A 60 -9.44 8.14 -7.47
CA GLU A 60 -9.89 7.11 -8.43
C GLU A 60 -10.13 7.70 -9.82
N LYS A 61 -10.78 8.85 -9.94
CA LYS A 61 -11.00 9.52 -11.23
C LYS A 61 -9.68 9.83 -11.92
N LEU A 62 -8.72 10.39 -11.19
CA LEU A 62 -7.43 10.76 -11.74
C LEU A 62 -6.63 9.53 -12.21
N ILE A 63 -6.55 8.50 -11.37
CA ILE A 63 -5.81 7.29 -11.73
C ILE A 63 -6.46 6.58 -12.92
N GLY A 64 -7.80 6.52 -12.95
CA GLY A 64 -8.55 5.97 -14.06
C GLY A 64 -8.36 6.76 -15.36
N GLU A 65 -8.36 8.11 -15.30
CA GLU A 65 -8.09 8.99 -16.47
C GLU A 65 -6.75 8.64 -17.13
N VAL A 66 -5.72 8.36 -16.34
CA VAL A 66 -4.38 8.07 -16.86
C VAL A 66 -4.25 6.61 -17.29
N LEU A 67 -4.63 5.65 -16.43
CA LEU A 67 -4.40 4.24 -16.71
C LEU A 67 -5.23 3.69 -17.89
N ARG A 68 -6.39 4.26 -18.19
CA ARG A 68 -7.17 3.91 -19.39
C ARG A 68 -6.48 4.21 -20.72
N GLN A 69 -5.37 4.95 -20.71
CA GLN A 69 -4.54 5.18 -21.89
C GLN A 69 -3.62 4.01 -22.21
N TYR A 70 -3.49 3.05 -21.29
CA TYR A 70 -2.66 1.85 -21.41
C TYR A 70 -3.53 0.60 -21.59
N PRO A 71 -2.99 -0.48 -22.19
CA PRO A 71 -3.70 -1.75 -22.28
C PRO A 71 -4.14 -2.23 -20.89
N ARG A 72 -5.42 -2.58 -20.73
CA ARG A 72 -5.99 -2.96 -19.41
C ARG A 72 -5.28 -4.14 -18.77
N GLU A 73 -4.87 -5.10 -19.57
CA GLU A 73 -4.14 -6.31 -19.16
C GLU A 73 -2.70 -6.05 -18.71
N SER A 74 -2.16 -4.85 -18.94
CA SER A 74 -0.77 -4.51 -18.63
C SER A 74 -0.54 -4.03 -17.20
N TYR A 75 -1.61 -3.78 -16.44
CA TYR A 75 -1.51 -3.31 -15.06
C TYR A 75 -2.51 -3.98 -14.13
N VAL A 76 -2.17 -3.99 -12.86
CA VAL A 76 -2.99 -4.42 -11.72
C VAL A 76 -3.46 -3.17 -10.98
N LEU A 77 -4.76 -3.02 -10.77
CA LEU A 77 -5.35 -1.88 -10.08
C LEU A 77 -6.13 -2.35 -8.86
N ALA A 78 -5.82 -1.75 -7.71
CA ALA A 78 -6.53 -1.96 -6.45
C ALA A 78 -7.34 -0.74 -6.04
N THR A 79 -8.55 -0.98 -5.50
CA THR A 79 -9.29 0.01 -4.73
C THR A 79 -9.86 -0.60 -3.46
N LYS A 80 -10.51 0.20 -2.59
CA LYS A 80 -10.88 -0.21 -1.23
C LYS A 80 -12.24 0.34 -0.83
N VAL A 81 -12.88 -0.32 0.14
CA VAL A 81 -14.16 0.06 0.75
C VAL A 81 -14.09 -0.08 2.27
N PHE A 82 -14.70 0.84 2.99
CA PHE A 82 -14.99 0.81 4.43
C PHE A 82 -15.39 2.20 4.94
N PHE A 83 -14.52 3.22 4.73
CA PHE A 83 -14.71 4.55 5.29
C PHE A 83 -15.92 5.27 4.69
N PRO A 84 -16.53 6.23 5.43
CA PRO A 84 -17.72 6.91 4.98
C PRO A 84 -17.55 7.66 3.65
N MET A 85 -18.47 7.42 2.73
CA MET A 85 -18.59 8.16 1.47
C MET A 85 -19.75 9.15 1.45
N GLY A 86 -20.62 9.10 2.44
CA GLY A 86 -21.75 9.99 2.70
C GLY A 86 -22.00 10.14 4.19
N GLU A 87 -23.19 10.69 4.56
CA GLU A 87 -23.60 10.94 5.94
C GLU A 87 -24.72 9.98 6.40
N GLY A 88 -25.17 9.09 5.52
CA GLY A 88 -26.23 8.14 5.83
C GLY A 88 -25.76 6.94 6.64
N PRO A 89 -26.69 6.24 7.30
CA PRO A 89 -26.34 5.11 8.18
C PRO A 89 -25.76 3.90 7.45
N ASN A 90 -25.86 3.83 6.13
CA ASN A 90 -25.32 2.74 5.29
C ASN A 90 -24.16 3.21 4.39
N ASP A 91 -23.60 4.39 4.64
CA ASP A 91 -22.55 4.97 3.78
C ASP A 91 -21.14 4.63 4.26
N SER A 92 -21.01 3.66 5.16
CA SER A 92 -19.74 3.16 5.71
C SER A 92 -19.82 1.68 6.07
N GLY A 93 -18.67 1.09 6.43
CA GLY A 93 -18.55 -0.29 6.90
C GLY A 93 -18.44 -1.31 5.79
N LEU A 94 -18.69 -2.59 6.15
CA LEU A 94 -18.55 -3.72 5.24
C LEU A 94 -19.87 -4.50 5.05
N SER A 95 -21.01 -3.84 5.23
CA SER A 95 -22.30 -4.44 4.88
C SER A 95 -22.30 -4.80 3.39
N ARG A 96 -23.04 -5.84 3.03
CA ARG A 96 -23.23 -6.24 1.65
C ARG A 96 -23.69 -5.06 0.77
N LYS A 97 -24.61 -4.23 1.30
CA LYS A 97 -25.10 -3.05 0.58
C LYS A 97 -23.96 -2.10 0.24
N HIS A 98 -23.17 -1.70 1.24
CA HIS A 98 -22.10 -0.72 1.05
C HIS A 98 -20.98 -1.27 0.15
N ILE A 99 -20.57 -2.53 0.34
CA ILE A 99 -19.57 -3.20 -0.52
C ILE A 99 -19.99 -3.17 -2.00
N MET A 100 -21.22 -3.59 -2.30
CA MET A 100 -21.72 -3.67 -3.68
C MET A 100 -21.82 -2.29 -4.32
N GLU A 101 -22.43 -1.33 -3.64
CA GLU A 101 -22.64 0.03 -4.17
C GLU A 101 -21.29 0.74 -4.36
N GLN A 102 -20.39 0.67 -3.39
CA GLN A 102 -19.09 1.31 -3.50
C GLN A 102 -18.20 0.68 -4.58
N CYS A 103 -18.26 -0.62 -4.78
CA CYS A 103 -17.58 -1.25 -5.92
C CYS A 103 -18.07 -0.69 -7.25
N HIS A 104 -19.38 -0.62 -7.44
CA HIS A 104 -19.96 -0.07 -8.67
C HIS A 104 -19.60 1.41 -8.88
N ASP A 105 -19.62 2.20 -7.83
CA ASP A 105 -19.26 3.62 -7.91
C ASP A 105 -17.76 3.83 -8.14
N SER A 106 -16.89 2.99 -7.54
CA SER A 106 -15.46 2.98 -7.84
C SER A 106 -15.19 2.65 -9.30
N LEU A 107 -15.85 1.62 -9.86
CA LEU A 107 -15.73 1.28 -11.28
C LEU A 107 -16.16 2.43 -12.19
N LYS A 108 -17.25 3.15 -11.86
CA LYS A 108 -17.67 4.35 -12.60
C LYS A 108 -16.63 5.46 -12.55
N ARG A 109 -16.08 5.75 -11.34
CA ARG A 109 -15.03 6.79 -11.19
C ARG A 109 -13.76 6.44 -11.93
N LEU A 110 -13.34 5.19 -11.88
CA LEU A 110 -12.18 4.65 -12.61
C LEU A 110 -12.43 4.57 -14.13
N GLY A 111 -13.69 4.46 -14.54
CA GLY A 111 -14.09 4.23 -15.93
C GLY A 111 -13.68 2.85 -16.45
N LEU A 112 -13.78 1.82 -15.60
CA LEU A 112 -13.37 0.45 -15.87
C LEU A 112 -14.54 -0.52 -15.62
N ASP A 113 -14.49 -1.68 -16.26
CA ASP A 113 -15.48 -2.75 -16.06
C ASP A 113 -15.16 -3.62 -14.84
N TYR A 114 -13.87 -3.71 -14.45
CA TYR A 114 -13.41 -4.47 -13.29
C TYR A 114 -12.16 -3.84 -12.68
N VAL A 115 -11.92 -4.15 -11.40
CA VAL A 115 -10.63 -3.96 -10.72
C VAL A 115 -9.99 -5.32 -10.44
N ASP A 116 -8.66 -5.35 -10.41
CA ASP A 116 -7.93 -6.59 -10.14
C ASP A 116 -8.02 -6.98 -8.67
N LEU A 117 -7.99 -5.99 -7.77
CA LEU A 117 -7.96 -6.22 -6.33
C LEU A 117 -8.90 -5.25 -5.61
N TYR A 118 -9.74 -5.80 -4.74
CA TYR A 118 -10.67 -5.03 -3.92
C TYR A 118 -10.41 -5.32 -2.45
N TYR A 119 -10.11 -4.27 -1.67
CA TYR A 119 -9.78 -4.40 -0.27
C TYR A 119 -10.93 -4.02 0.66
N CYS A 120 -11.12 -4.78 1.73
CA CYS A 120 -11.72 -4.26 2.96
C CYS A 120 -10.67 -3.35 3.62
N HIS A 121 -10.92 -2.02 3.61
CA HIS A 121 -9.94 -1.02 4.06
C HIS A 121 -9.66 -1.09 5.56
N ARG A 122 -10.62 -1.61 6.34
CA ARG A 122 -10.53 -1.96 7.78
C ARG A 122 -11.41 -3.17 8.05
N TYR A 123 -11.27 -3.76 9.22
CA TYR A 123 -12.22 -4.73 9.73
C TYR A 123 -13.49 -4.01 10.22
N ASP A 124 -14.65 -4.63 10.05
CA ASP A 124 -15.93 -4.11 10.51
C ASP A 124 -16.48 -5.03 11.61
N GLU A 125 -16.44 -4.56 12.85
CA GLU A 125 -16.91 -5.33 14.00
C GLU A 125 -18.45 -5.36 14.11
N GLU A 126 -19.14 -4.46 13.38
CA GLU A 126 -20.61 -4.36 13.41
C GLU A 126 -21.26 -5.24 12.32
N THR A 127 -20.49 -5.66 11.29
CA THR A 127 -21.01 -6.49 10.21
C THR A 127 -20.57 -7.96 10.38
N PRO A 128 -21.49 -8.93 10.32
CA PRO A 128 -21.11 -10.35 10.34
C PRO A 128 -20.10 -10.67 9.23
N LEU A 129 -18.97 -11.28 9.59
CA LEU A 129 -17.89 -11.57 8.64
C LEU A 129 -18.38 -12.42 7.43
N GLU A 130 -19.33 -13.33 7.63
CA GLU A 130 -19.92 -14.11 6.52
C GLU A 130 -20.63 -13.23 5.50
N GLU A 131 -21.33 -12.17 5.93
CA GLU A 131 -21.98 -11.23 5.02
C GLU A 131 -20.96 -10.51 4.14
N THR A 132 -19.88 -10.01 4.76
CA THR A 132 -18.78 -9.36 4.06
C THR A 132 -18.14 -10.28 3.03
N LEU A 133 -17.76 -11.50 3.43
CA LEU A 133 -17.09 -12.45 2.53
C LEU A 133 -17.99 -12.88 1.36
N ARG A 134 -19.30 -13.08 1.61
CA ARG A 134 -20.26 -13.39 0.53
C ARG A 134 -20.45 -12.23 -0.45
N ALA A 135 -20.43 -10.99 0.04
CA ALA A 135 -20.51 -9.83 -0.83
C ALA A 135 -19.30 -9.72 -1.77
N LEU A 136 -18.10 -9.98 -1.22
CA LEU A 136 -16.85 -10.01 -2.00
C LEU A 136 -16.85 -11.16 -3.02
N ASP A 137 -17.23 -12.38 -2.62
CA ASP A 137 -17.37 -13.55 -3.50
C ASP A 137 -18.34 -13.28 -4.67
N ASP A 138 -19.48 -12.63 -4.39
CA ASP A 138 -20.42 -12.26 -5.44
C ASP A 138 -19.83 -11.25 -6.45
N LEU A 139 -19.01 -10.31 -6.01
CA LEU A 139 -18.30 -9.38 -6.91
C LEU A 139 -17.28 -10.10 -7.78
N VAL A 140 -16.59 -11.10 -7.24
CA VAL A 140 -15.65 -11.95 -7.99
C VAL A 140 -16.43 -12.78 -9.01
N ARG A 141 -17.53 -13.43 -8.63
CA ARG A 141 -18.38 -14.20 -9.54
C ARG A 141 -19.02 -13.35 -10.65
N GLN A 142 -19.27 -12.07 -10.39
CA GLN A 142 -19.75 -11.12 -11.39
C GLN A 142 -18.62 -10.61 -12.32
N GLY A 143 -17.36 -10.96 -12.05
CA GLY A 143 -16.21 -10.50 -12.82
C GLY A 143 -15.89 -9.01 -12.64
N LYS A 144 -16.39 -8.38 -11.57
CA LYS A 144 -16.13 -6.97 -11.24
C LYS A 144 -14.88 -6.78 -10.40
N VAL A 145 -14.46 -7.83 -9.72
CA VAL A 145 -13.26 -7.94 -8.91
C VAL A 145 -12.59 -9.26 -9.26
N LEU A 146 -11.26 -9.31 -9.38
CA LEU A 146 -10.58 -10.56 -9.67
C LEU A 146 -10.01 -11.21 -8.39
N TYR A 147 -9.56 -10.41 -7.44
CA TYR A 147 -9.00 -10.86 -6.16
C TYR A 147 -9.50 -9.99 -5.03
N VAL A 148 -9.59 -10.56 -3.84
CA VAL A 148 -10.01 -9.86 -2.63
C VAL A 148 -8.90 -9.80 -1.59
N GLY A 149 -8.80 -8.69 -0.90
CA GLY A 149 -7.81 -8.45 0.13
C GLY A 149 -8.37 -7.69 1.33
N VAL A 150 -7.53 -7.55 2.35
CA VAL A 150 -7.85 -6.82 3.57
C VAL A 150 -6.73 -5.85 3.92
N SER A 151 -6.99 -4.88 4.79
CA SER A 151 -5.99 -3.92 5.24
C SER A 151 -6.06 -3.76 6.76
N GLU A 152 -4.89 -3.85 7.42
CA GLU A 152 -4.76 -3.69 8.87
C GLU A 152 -5.59 -4.70 9.70
N TRP A 153 -5.85 -5.89 9.18
CA TRP A 153 -6.51 -6.94 9.92
C TRP A 153 -5.53 -7.69 10.84
N THR A 154 -6.03 -8.10 12.00
CA THR A 154 -5.27 -8.91 12.96
C THR A 154 -5.06 -10.35 12.47
N PRO A 155 -4.07 -11.09 13.03
CA PRO A 155 -3.88 -12.51 12.73
C PRO A 155 -5.14 -13.34 12.93
N ALA A 156 -5.90 -13.09 14.01
CA ALA A 156 -7.14 -13.78 14.31
C ALA A 156 -8.22 -13.53 13.26
N GLN A 157 -8.42 -12.27 12.85
CA GLN A 157 -9.40 -11.89 11.82
C GLN A 157 -9.05 -12.50 10.46
N ILE A 158 -7.77 -12.51 10.07
CA ILE A 158 -7.30 -13.15 8.83
C ILE A 158 -7.56 -14.65 8.87
N THR A 159 -7.19 -15.33 9.98
CA THR A 159 -7.40 -16.77 10.17
C THR A 159 -8.87 -17.14 10.10
N GLU A 160 -9.73 -16.39 10.80
CA GLU A 160 -11.16 -16.61 10.79
C GLU A 160 -11.76 -16.45 9.39
N ALA A 161 -11.37 -15.40 8.67
CA ALA A 161 -11.84 -15.15 7.32
C ALA A 161 -11.45 -16.27 6.35
N VAL A 162 -10.21 -16.76 6.41
CA VAL A 162 -9.75 -17.87 5.56
C VAL A 162 -10.51 -19.16 5.89
N HIS A 163 -10.65 -19.51 7.17
CA HIS A 163 -11.38 -20.72 7.57
C HIS A 163 -12.86 -20.64 7.19
N LEU A 164 -13.47 -19.46 7.32
CA LEU A 164 -14.86 -19.26 6.94
C LEU A 164 -15.06 -19.35 5.43
N ALA A 165 -14.15 -18.76 4.65
CA ALA A 165 -14.17 -18.87 3.20
C ALA A 165 -14.07 -20.33 2.75
N ASP A 166 -13.13 -21.12 3.31
CA ASP A 166 -13.00 -22.54 3.02
C ASP A 166 -14.26 -23.33 3.38
N LYS A 167 -14.79 -23.11 4.58
CA LYS A 167 -16.00 -23.80 5.05
C LYS A 167 -17.22 -23.52 4.18
N LYS A 168 -17.30 -22.31 3.61
CA LYS A 168 -18.45 -21.84 2.81
C LYS A 168 -18.20 -21.90 1.32
N LEU A 169 -17.02 -22.37 0.89
CA LEU A 169 -16.60 -22.44 -0.53
C LEU A 169 -16.66 -21.07 -1.22
N LEU A 170 -16.19 -20.03 -0.54
CA LEU A 170 -16.07 -18.67 -1.04
C LEU A 170 -14.64 -18.40 -1.51
N ASP A 171 -14.46 -17.35 -2.31
CA ASP A 171 -13.11 -16.89 -2.67
C ASP A 171 -12.31 -16.45 -1.44
N ARG A 172 -11.06 -16.90 -1.35
CA ARG A 172 -10.16 -16.59 -0.24
C ARG A 172 -9.57 -15.19 -0.37
N LEU A 173 -9.25 -14.60 0.78
CA LEU A 173 -8.35 -13.45 0.84
C LEU A 173 -6.98 -13.85 0.30
N VAL A 174 -6.42 -13.03 -0.60
CA VAL A 174 -5.11 -13.30 -1.20
C VAL A 174 -4.00 -12.38 -0.67
N VAL A 175 -4.37 -11.27 -0.05
CA VAL A 175 -3.42 -10.25 0.39
C VAL A 175 -3.94 -9.47 1.60
N ASN A 176 -3.01 -9.10 2.49
CA ASN A 176 -3.21 -8.10 3.53
C ASN A 176 -2.37 -6.86 3.20
N GLN A 177 -2.92 -5.67 3.47
CA GLN A 177 -2.22 -4.40 3.28
C GLN A 177 -1.98 -3.72 4.63
N PRO A 178 -0.86 -4.00 5.33
CA PRO A 178 -0.51 -3.39 6.60
C PRO A 178 0.48 -2.24 6.43
N VAL A 179 0.60 -1.39 7.48
CA VAL A 179 1.77 -0.51 7.59
C VAL A 179 3.02 -1.34 7.91
N TYR A 180 4.10 -1.11 7.17
CA TYR A 180 5.38 -1.76 7.44
C TYR A 180 6.56 -0.93 6.95
N ASN A 181 7.50 -0.67 7.84
CA ASN A 181 8.75 0.03 7.56
C ASN A 181 9.77 -0.22 8.69
N MET A 182 11.00 0.25 8.54
CA MET A 182 12.07 0.05 9.52
C MET A 182 11.74 0.57 10.92
N LEU A 183 10.86 1.58 11.04
CA LEU A 183 10.44 2.18 12.33
C LEU A 183 9.13 1.58 12.87
N ASN A 184 8.46 0.72 12.10
CA ASN A 184 7.23 0.03 12.50
C ASN A 184 7.20 -1.39 11.93
N ARG A 185 7.52 -2.37 12.78
CA ARG A 185 7.78 -3.77 12.42
C ARG A 185 6.77 -4.76 13.00
N TYR A 186 5.67 -4.30 13.56
CA TYR A 186 4.72 -5.12 14.31
C TYR A 186 4.20 -6.35 13.56
N ILE A 187 4.21 -6.31 12.21
CA ILE A 187 3.72 -7.44 11.40
C ILE A 187 4.66 -8.65 11.39
N GLU A 188 5.94 -8.48 11.77
CA GLU A 188 6.94 -9.54 11.68
C GLU A 188 6.68 -10.69 12.67
N GLU A 189 6.10 -10.38 13.84
CA GLU A 189 5.94 -11.36 14.92
C GLU A 189 4.80 -12.34 14.67
N GLU A 190 3.64 -11.87 14.20
CA GLU A 190 2.44 -12.69 14.09
C GLU A 190 1.77 -12.64 12.71
N ILE A 191 1.66 -11.44 12.09
CA ILE A 191 0.90 -11.27 10.84
C ILE A 191 1.57 -11.99 9.68
N ILE A 192 2.89 -11.78 9.47
CA ILE A 192 3.63 -12.45 8.41
C ILE A 192 3.56 -13.97 8.55
N PRO A 193 3.88 -14.58 9.73
CA PRO A 193 3.77 -16.04 9.90
C PRO A 193 2.37 -16.60 9.62
N VAL A 194 1.32 -15.94 10.09
CA VAL A 194 -0.06 -16.38 9.83
C VAL A 194 -0.42 -16.25 8.36
N CYS A 195 -0.03 -15.16 7.72
CA CYS A 195 -0.27 -14.95 6.30
C CYS A 195 0.48 -15.97 5.43
N GLU A 196 1.72 -16.30 5.76
CA GLU A 196 2.49 -17.35 5.07
C GLU A 196 1.80 -18.71 5.18
N GLN A 197 1.32 -19.06 6.38
CA GLN A 197 0.59 -20.31 6.62
C GLN A 197 -0.67 -20.43 5.73
N HIS A 198 -1.36 -19.32 5.50
CA HIS A 198 -2.60 -19.27 4.73
C HIS A 198 -2.42 -18.91 3.24
N GLY A 199 -1.18 -18.65 2.79
CA GLY A 199 -0.90 -18.25 1.41
C GLY A 199 -1.32 -16.81 1.08
N VAL A 200 -1.50 -15.97 2.10
CA VAL A 200 -1.83 -14.54 1.99
C VAL A 200 -0.53 -13.73 1.90
N GLY A 201 -0.38 -12.91 0.87
CA GLY A 201 0.78 -12.01 0.70
C GLY A 201 0.61 -10.70 1.46
N GLN A 202 1.70 -9.92 1.54
CA GLN A 202 1.66 -8.56 2.05
C GLN A 202 1.86 -7.56 0.90
N VAL A 203 1.05 -6.52 0.87
CA VAL A 203 1.28 -5.30 0.09
C VAL A 203 1.37 -4.16 1.08
N VAL A 204 2.58 -3.69 1.36
CA VAL A 204 2.79 -2.83 2.51
C VAL A 204 2.69 -1.35 2.16
N PHE A 205 2.04 -0.56 3.01
CA PHE A 205 1.95 0.88 2.83
C PHE A 205 2.85 1.64 3.82
N SER A 206 3.10 2.93 3.55
CA SER A 206 4.03 3.79 4.31
C SER A 206 5.44 3.20 4.46
N PRO A 207 6.03 2.62 3.40
CA PRO A 207 7.35 1.99 3.47
C PRO A 207 8.45 2.97 3.88
N LEU A 208 8.28 4.26 3.58
CA LEU A 208 9.20 5.34 3.94
C LEU A 208 8.77 6.12 5.19
N ALA A 209 7.91 5.55 6.06
CA ALA A 209 7.43 6.19 7.30
C ALA A 209 6.98 7.65 7.04
N GLN A 210 6.07 7.84 6.06
CA GLN A 210 5.57 9.14 5.64
C GLN A 210 6.64 10.11 5.11
N GLY A 211 7.79 9.57 4.69
CA GLY A 211 8.94 10.31 4.17
C GLY A 211 10.06 10.54 5.18
N VAL A 212 9.93 10.09 6.42
CA VAL A 212 10.99 10.18 7.44
C VAL A 212 12.19 9.32 7.01
N LEU A 213 11.97 8.12 6.50
CA LEU A 213 13.00 7.22 5.96
C LEU A 213 13.55 7.65 4.57
N SER A 214 13.25 8.86 4.11
CA SER A 214 13.97 9.45 2.96
C SER A 214 15.24 10.18 3.38
N GLY A 215 15.47 10.38 4.69
CA GLY A 215 16.62 11.10 5.22
C GLY A 215 16.58 12.63 5.07
N LYS A 216 15.47 13.19 4.59
CA LYS A 216 15.32 14.65 4.38
C LYS A 216 15.08 15.44 5.67
N TYR A 217 14.54 14.80 6.70
CA TYR A 217 14.34 15.41 8.02
C TYR A 217 15.55 15.17 8.89
N LYS A 218 16.07 16.24 9.51
CA LYS A 218 17.25 16.18 10.37
C LYS A 218 16.94 16.78 11.73
N LYS A 219 17.46 16.17 12.78
CA LYS A 219 17.34 16.65 14.16
C LYS A 219 17.88 18.08 14.29
N GLY A 220 17.09 18.97 14.90
CA GLY A 220 17.44 20.37 15.10
C GLY A 220 17.45 21.25 13.85
N ALA A 221 17.10 20.74 12.66
CA ALA A 221 17.00 21.51 11.45
C ALA A 221 15.55 21.97 11.19
N GLU A 222 15.41 23.04 10.39
CA GLU A 222 14.09 23.45 9.89
C GLU A 222 13.46 22.35 9.00
N ILE A 223 12.13 22.20 9.12
CA ILE A 223 11.36 21.30 8.25
C ILE A 223 11.43 21.77 6.81
N PRO A 224 11.86 20.92 5.84
CA PRO A 224 11.93 21.32 4.45
C PRO A 224 10.55 21.77 3.92
N ARG A 225 10.50 22.92 3.26
CA ARG A 225 9.25 23.59 2.81
C ARG A 225 8.45 22.77 1.81
N ASP A 226 9.12 21.94 1.00
CA ASP A 226 8.53 21.05 -0.01
C ASP A 226 8.26 19.62 0.55
N SER A 227 8.11 19.51 1.86
CA SER A 227 7.92 18.23 2.53
C SER A 227 6.51 18.10 3.11
N ARG A 228 6.09 16.84 3.32
CA ARG A 228 4.79 16.52 3.92
C ARG A 228 4.60 17.18 5.31
N ALA A 229 5.64 17.25 6.11
CA ALA A 229 5.55 17.86 7.43
C ALA A 229 5.34 19.39 7.39
N ALA A 230 5.61 20.04 6.25
CA ALA A 230 5.37 21.47 6.06
C ALA A 230 3.93 21.78 5.59
N GLU A 231 3.19 20.77 5.14
CA GLU A 231 1.81 20.94 4.68
C GLU A 231 0.84 21.11 5.85
N LYS A 232 0.17 22.25 5.91
CA LYS A 232 -0.76 22.60 7.01
C LYS A 232 -1.96 21.65 7.16
N ASN A 233 -2.34 21.01 6.06
CA ASN A 233 -3.44 20.05 6.01
C ASN A 233 -2.96 18.60 5.92
N ALA A 234 -1.66 18.35 6.04
CA ALA A 234 -1.14 16.99 6.08
C ALA A 234 -1.68 16.29 7.33
N PRO A 235 -2.23 15.08 7.21
CA PRO A 235 -2.63 14.30 8.35
C PRO A 235 -1.45 14.14 9.33
N THR A 236 -1.74 14.16 10.63
CA THR A 236 -0.78 14.04 11.74
C THR A 236 -0.02 12.71 11.80
N TRP A 237 -0.20 11.86 10.81
CA TRP A 237 0.42 10.52 10.70
C TRP A 237 1.95 10.54 10.69
N ILE A 238 2.56 11.65 10.23
CA ILE A 238 4.03 11.79 10.22
C ILE A 238 4.58 12.07 11.62
N GLU A 239 3.80 12.72 12.50
CA GLU A 239 4.26 13.16 13.82
C GLU A 239 4.77 12.01 14.67
N ARG A 240 4.14 10.83 14.58
CA ARG A 240 4.58 9.63 15.30
C ARG A 240 5.97 9.11 14.90
N PHE A 241 6.47 9.51 13.74
CA PHE A 241 7.81 9.16 13.23
C PHE A 241 8.80 10.33 13.28
N LEU A 242 8.33 11.57 13.55
CA LEU A 242 9.14 12.78 13.63
C LEU A 242 9.49 13.08 15.08
N ASN A 243 10.30 12.22 15.68
CA ASN A 243 10.89 12.45 16.99
C ASN A 243 12.40 12.26 16.93
N ASP A 244 13.10 12.78 17.94
CA ASP A 244 14.56 12.79 17.99
C ASP A 244 15.17 11.39 17.88
N GLU A 245 14.58 10.39 18.53
CA GLU A 245 15.07 9.01 18.50
C GLU A 245 14.98 8.42 17.09
N ALA A 246 13.84 8.59 16.41
CA ALA A 246 13.67 8.13 15.03
C ALA A 246 14.63 8.86 14.08
N LEU A 247 14.86 10.16 14.27
CA LEU A 247 15.77 10.93 13.42
C LEU A 247 17.23 10.52 13.65
N ASP A 248 17.64 10.21 14.88
CA ASP A 248 18.97 9.67 15.20
C ASP A 248 19.17 8.29 14.52
N ARG A 249 18.18 7.40 14.61
CA ARG A 249 18.20 6.11 13.88
C ARG A 249 18.29 6.30 12.36
N VAL A 250 17.52 7.21 11.79
CA VAL A 250 17.55 7.52 10.35
C VAL A 250 18.93 8.05 9.93
N ALA A 251 19.58 8.88 10.76
CA ALA A 251 20.93 9.36 10.47
C ALA A 251 21.95 8.22 10.44
N ALA A 252 21.89 7.29 11.40
CA ALA A 252 22.74 6.10 11.44
C ALA A 252 22.47 5.16 10.23
N LEU A 253 21.20 4.90 9.89
CA LEU A 253 20.81 4.12 8.72
C LEU A 253 21.26 4.76 7.40
N ASN A 254 21.24 6.09 7.31
CA ASN A 254 21.73 6.79 6.13
C ASN A 254 23.24 6.62 5.90
N ALA A 255 24.02 6.47 6.98
CA ALA A 255 25.45 6.15 6.85
C ALA A 255 25.64 4.74 6.25
N ILE A 256 24.83 3.76 6.66
CA ILE A 256 24.83 2.41 6.08
C ILE A 256 24.42 2.48 4.60
N ALA A 257 23.37 3.24 4.27
CA ALA A 257 22.92 3.40 2.87
C ALA A 257 24.06 3.93 2.00
N GLN A 258 24.81 4.93 2.46
CA GLN A 258 25.94 5.50 1.73
C GLN A 258 27.07 4.47 1.51
N GLN A 259 27.36 3.61 2.49
CA GLN A 259 28.35 2.53 2.35
C GLN A 259 27.93 1.52 1.26
N GLU A 260 26.63 1.24 1.16
CA GLU A 260 26.05 0.36 0.12
C GLU A 260 25.87 1.05 -1.24
N GLY A 261 26.21 2.35 -1.37
CA GLY A 261 25.97 3.12 -2.59
C GLY A 261 24.50 3.38 -2.90
N LEU A 262 23.64 3.33 -1.86
CA LEU A 262 22.20 3.52 -1.96
C LEU A 262 21.78 4.87 -1.35
N THR A 263 20.62 5.38 -1.77
CA THR A 263 19.94 6.42 -0.99
C THR A 263 19.25 5.81 0.22
N MET A 264 18.91 6.64 1.23
CA MET A 264 18.17 6.17 2.40
C MET A 264 16.82 5.54 2.02
N SER A 265 16.11 6.13 1.06
CA SER A 265 14.86 5.56 0.53
C SER A 265 15.06 4.18 -0.10
N GLN A 266 16.12 4.01 -0.88
CA GLN A 266 16.45 2.74 -1.53
C GLN A 266 16.83 1.67 -0.49
N LEU A 267 17.61 2.01 0.52
CA LEU A 267 17.93 1.09 1.63
C LEU A 267 16.66 0.65 2.35
N ALA A 268 15.77 1.60 2.69
CA ALA A 268 14.52 1.31 3.39
C ALA A 268 13.61 0.38 2.58
N LEU A 269 13.48 0.60 1.28
CA LEU A 269 12.68 -0.24 0.38
C LEU A 269 13.31 -1.62 0.18
N ALA A 270 14.62 -1.70 -0.06
CA ALA A 270 15.34 -2.97 -0.18
C ALA A 270 15.23 -3.81 1.11
N TRP A 271 15.31 -3.15 2.28
CA TRP A 271 15.13 -3.82 3.56
C TRP A 271 13.71 -4.42 3.71
N ILE A 272 12.65 -3.71 3.31
CA ILE A 272 11.28 -4.23 3.29
C ILE A 272 11.17 -5.44 2.36
N LEU A 273 11.72 -5.33 1.15
CA LEU A 273 11.66 -6.35 0.11
C LEU A 273 12.49 -7.61 0.44
N ARG A 274 13.34 -7.59 1.50
CA ARG A 274 13.99 -8.80 2.02
C ARG A 274 12.99 -9.84 2.51
N GLN A 275 11.81 -9.40 2.94
CA GLN A 275 10.73 -10.28 3.39
C GLN A 275 10.06 -10.95 2.19
N ARG A 276 10.12 -12.28 2.15
CA ARG A 276 9.57 -13.07 1.02
C ARG A 276 8.06 -12.96 0.91
N ASN A 277 7.37 -12.80 2.05
CA ASN A 277 5.91 -12.66 2.08
C ASN A 277 5.45 -11.28 1.58
N VAL A 278 6.33 -10.27 1.50
CA VAL A 278 6.01 -8.97 0.92
C VAL A 278 6.04 -9.05 -0.60
N SER A 279 4.87 -8.94 -1.21
CA SER A 279 4.70 -8.93 -2.67
C SER A 279 5.06 -7.58 -3.28
N SER A 280 4.71 -6.48 -2.60
CA SER A 280 4.95 -5.13 -3.10
C SER A 280 4.99 -4.09 -1.96
N ALA A 281 5.78 -3.04 -2.16
CA ALA A 281 5.82 -1.87 -1.29
C ALA A 281 5.20 -0.66 -2.01
N ILE A 282 4.13 -0.11 -1.44
CA ILE A 282 3.40 1.03 -2.01
C ILE A 282 4.12 2.33 -1.67
N ILE A 283 4.69 2.96 -2.69
CA ILE A 283 5.27 4.30 -2.55
C ILE A 283 4.23 5.38 -2.90
N GLY A 284 4.33 6.53 -2.24
CA GLY A 284 3.71 7.77 -2.68
C GLY A 284 4.76 8.64 -3.38
N ALA A 285 4.38 9.29 -4.47
CA ALA A 285 5.26 10.21 -5.18
C ALA A 285 4.52 11.52 -5.48
N SER A 286 5.12 12.65 -5.12
CA SER A 286 4.63 13.99 -5.46
C SER A 286 5.26 14.55 -6.73
N ARG A 287 6.26 13.85 -7.28
CA ARG A 287 6.95 14.18 -8.52
C ARG A 287 7.61 12.94 -9.14
N PRO A 288 7.78 12.89 -10.48
CA PRO A 288 8.31 11.71 -11.19
C PRO A 288 9.70 11.26 -10.72
N GLU A 289 10.57 12.18 -10.32
CA GLU A 289 11.94 11.88 -9.88
C GLU A 289 11.95 10.98 -8.63
N GLN A 290 10.94 11.07 -7.77
CA GLN A 290 10.80 10.18 -6.61
C GLN A 290 10.47 8.76 -7.04
N VAL A 291 9.71 8.59 -8.11
CA VAL A 291 9.44 7.27 -8.69
C VAL A 291 10.74 6.69 -9.26
N GLU A 292 11.49 7.49 -10.06
CA GLU A 292 12.77 7.08 -10.65
C GLU A 292 13.81 6.67 -9.60
N GLU A 293 13.84 7.36 -8.46
CA GLU A 293 14.72 7.03 -7.35
C GLU A 293 14.31 5.72 -6.68
N ASN A 294 13.03 5.60 -6.32
CA ASN A 294 12.53 4.50 -5.51
C ASN A 294 12.52 3.15 -6.25
N VAL A 295 12.25 3.14 -7.56
CA VAL A 295 12.26 1.90 -8.35
C VAL A 295 13.63 1.21 -8.41
N LYS A 296 14.71 1.94 -8.17
CA LYS A 296 16.06 1.38 -8.11
C LYS A 296 16.29 0.45 -6.91
N ALA A 297 15.40 0.47 -5.93
CA ALA A 297 15.41 -0.49 -4.83
C ALA A 297 14.97 -1.91 -5.24
N SER A 298 14.24 -2.03 -6.36
CA SER A 298 13.80 -3.33 -6.87
C SER A 298 14.97 -4.19 -7.31
N GLY A 299 15.01 -5.44 -6.84
CA GLY A 299 16.10 -6.38 -7.11
C GLY A 299 17.37 -6.15 -6.27
N VAL A 300 17.43 -5.13 -5.42
CA VAL A 300 18.56 -4.93 -4.51
C VAL A 300 18.54 -5.99 -3.41
N THR A 301 19.65 -6.69 -3.25
CA THR A 301 19.87 -7.67 -2.17
C THR A 301 20.89 -7.13 -1.18
N LEU A 302 20.47 -6.97 0.07
CA LEU A 302 21.36 -6.55 1.16
C LEU A 302 22.13 -7.75 1.71
N SER A 303 23.42 -7.56 2.02
CA SER A 303 24.25 -8.61 2.62
C SER A 303 23.77 -8.93 4.05
N SER A 304 24.14 -10.11 4.56
CA SER A 304 23.87 -10.46 5.96
C SER A 304 24.55 -9.50 6.94
N GLU A 305 25.71 -8.98 6.59
CA GLU A 305 26.44 -8.00 7.38
C GLU A 305 25.69 -6.67 7.43
N THR A 306 25.23 -6.17 6.29
CA THR A 306 24.43 -4.96 6.19
C THR A 306 23.12 -5.08 6.96
N LEU A 307 22.43 -6.23 6.85
CA LEU A 307 21.21 -6.50 7.62
C LEU A 307 21.47 -6.50 9.13
N GLN A 308 22.61 -7.05 9.59
CA GLN A 308 22.98 -7.03 11.00
C GLN A 308 23.26 -5.59 11.49
N GLN A 309 23.98 -4.79 10.71
CA GLN A 309 24.22 -3.38 11.05
C GLN A 309 22.90 -2.60 11.16
N ILE A 310 21.95 -2.84 10.25
CA ILE A 310 20.61 -2.24 10.32
C ILE A 310 19.89 -2.67 11.61
N GLU A 311 19.90 -3.96 11.94
CA GLU A 311 19.27 -4.47 13.17
C GLU A 311 19.88 -3.87 14.44
N ASP A 312 21.19 -3.67 14.48
CA ASP A 312 21.88 -3.06 15.62
C ASP A 312 21.47 -1.60 15.83
N VAL A 313 21.23 -0.85 14.74
CA VAL A 313 20.69 0.52 14.81
C VAL A 313 19.23 0.51 15.26
N LEU A 314 18.40 -0.40 14.76
CA LEU A 314 16.96 -0.42 15.05
C LEU A 314 16.63 -0.92 16.47
N LYS A 315 17.53 -1.63 17.14
CA LYS A 315 17.38 -2.10 18.53
C LYS A 315 17.79 -1.09 19.60
N GLN A 316 18.51 -0.06 19.22
CA GLN A 316 18.89 1.05 20.11
C GLN A 316 17.68 1.95 20.39
#